data_87c47d4e1c8eea7b07d975d2e3ae78e1
#
_entry.id   87c47d4e1c8eea7b07d975d2e3ae78e1
#
_cell.length_a   1.000
_cell.length_b   1.000
_cell.length_c   1.000
_cell.angle_alpha   90.00
_cell.angle_beta   90.00
_cell.angle_gamma   90.00
#
_symmetry.space_group_name_H-M   'P 1'
#
loop_
_entity.id
_entity.type
_entity.pdbx_description
1 polymer ?
#
loop_
_entity_poly.entity_id
_entity_poly.type
_entity_poly.pdbx_seq_one_letter_code
_entity_poly.pdbx_strand_id
1 'polypeptide(L)'
;MKRMLAEFEKIQAILMAFPHEFGDWAYCIEEARGSFLHIIQTIAQHAKVLVCVHTNDTIGYETLKNLPGVEIARIDTNDTWARDFGAISVENQGVLECLDFGFNGWGLKYPSNLDNLVNFKLKHLGFLKHPLKTMPYILEGGSIESDGAGSILTNTQCLLEKNRNPHLNQNGIENMLKKELGAKQVLWYSYGYLKGDDTDSHTDTLARFLNKDTIVYSACEDKNDEHYIALKKMQEELKTFKKLDGTPYKLIPLEIPKAIFDANQQRLPATYVNFLLCNNALIVPTYNDPKDALILKTLRQHTPLEVVGVDCNTLIKQHGSLHCVTMQLY
;
A
#
# COMPACT_ATOMS: atom_id res chain seq x y z
N MET A 1 -25.24 5.72 -2.26
CA MET A 1 -24.28 6.62 -1.59
C MET A 1 -22.91 6.16 -2.02
N LYS A 2 -21.97 7.08 -2.28
CA LYS A 2 -20.61 6.72 -2.69
C LYS A 2 -19.74 6.40 -1.46
N ARG A 3 -18.85 5.41 -1.53
CA ARG A 3 -17.86 5.08 -0.49
C ARG A 3 -16.63 4.43 -1.10
N MET A 4 -15.46 4.71 -0.57
CA MET A 4 -14.26 3.93 -0.82
C MET A 4 -14.38 2.59 -0.11
N LEU A 5 -14.02 1.51 -0.80
CA LEU A 5 -14.00 0.17 -0.20
C LEU A 5 -12.86 0.06 0.81
N ALA A 6 -13.07 -0.73 1.84
CA ALA A 6 -12.00 -1.07 2.77
C ALA A 6 -11.22 -2.30 2.29
N GLU A 7 -9.94 -2.35 2.58
CA GLU A 7 -9.08 -3.46 2.14
C GLU A 7 -9.43 -4.82 2.77
N PHE A 8 -10.13 -4.82 3.91
CA PHE A 8 -10.65 -6.05 4.52
C PHE A 8 -11.97 -6.55 3.90
N GLU A 9 -12.52 -5.88 2.89
CA GLU A 9 -13.65 -6.37 2.11
C GLU A 9 -13.19 -7.42 1.09
N LYS A 10 -14.14 -8.22 0.59
CA LYS A 10 -13.83 -9.30 -0.34
C LYS A 10 -13.33 -8.74 -1.68
N ILE A 11 -12.18 -9.19 -2.12
CA ILE A 11 -11.54 -8.82 -3.38
C ILE A 11 -11.66 -9.92 -4.42
N GLN A 12 -11.54 -9.57 -5.69
CA GLN A 12 -11.47 -10.51 -6.83
C GLN A 12 -10.02 -10.89 -7.14
N ALA A 13 -9.12 -9.91 -7.14
CA ALA A 13 -7.71 -10.12 -7.46
C ALA A 13 -6.81 -9.10 -6.77
N ILE A 14 -5.52 -9.36 -6.79
CA ILE A 14 -4.45 -8.42 -6.45
C ILE A 14 -3.70 -8.06 -7.73
N LEU A 15 -3.57 -6.76 -8.02
CA LEU A 15 -2.71 -6.24 -9.06
C LEU A 15 -1.28 -6.12 -8.53
N MET A 16 -0.31 -6.58 -9.32
CA MET A 16 1.14 -6.40 -9.10
C MET A 16 1.84 -6.05 -10.42
N ALA A 17 3.03 -5.47 -10.33
CA ALA A 17 3.96 -5.36 -11.46
C ALA A 17 5.23 -6.19 -11.15
N PHE A 18 5.69 -6.97 -12.11
CA PHE A 18 6.85 -7.86 -11.92
C PHE A 18 8.17 -7.12 -12.19
N PRO A 19 9.21 -7.30 -11.37
CA PRO A 19 10.48 -6.62 -11.56
C PRO A 19 11.18 -7.08 -12.84
N HIS A 20 11.73 -6.13 -13.58
CA HIS A 20 12.41 -6.35 -14.87
C HIS A 20 13.76 -5.64 -14.93
N GLU A 21 14.60 -6.06 -15.86
CA GLU A 21 15.99 -5.57 -16.01
C GLU A 21 16.10 -4.13 -16.56
N PHE A 22 14.97 -3.52 -17.00
CA PHE A 22 14.92 -2.18 -17.55
C PHE A 22 14.55 -1.11 -16.50
N GLY A 23 14.38 -1.51 -15.23
CA GLY A 23 13.99 -0.65 -14.11
C GLY A 23 15.00 -0.70 -12.96
N ASP A 24 14.63 -0.14 -11.83
CA ASP A 24 15.51 0.06 -10.68
C ASP A 24 15.94 -1.24 -9.99
N TRP A 25 15.27 -2.37 -10.28
CA TRP A 25 15.64 -3.70 -9.79
C TRP A 25 16.79 -4.35 -10.55
N ALA A 26 17.31 -3.75 -11.65
CA ALA A 26 18.34 -4.34 -12.51
C ALA A 26 19.58 -4.82 -11.75
N TYR A 27 20.02 -4.09 -10.71
CA TYR A 27 21.22 -4.42 -9.93
C TYR A 27 21.07 -5.68 -9.04
N CYS A 28 19.81 -6.09 -8.73
CA CYS A 28 19.52 -7.27 -7.93
C CYS A 28 18.34 -8.07 -8.49
N ILE A 29 18.20 -8.15 -9.81
CA ILE A 29 17.01 -8.63 -10.51
C ILE A 29 16.62 -10.06 -10.12
N GLU A 30 17.58 -10.97 -9.97
CA GLU A 30 17.30 -12.37 -9.62
C GLU A 30 16.73 -12.49 -8.19
N GLU A 31 17.27 -11.72 -7.25
CA GLU A 31 16.77 -11.65 -5.88
C GLU A 31 15.38 -11.04 -5.83
N ALA A 32 15.15 -9.95 -6.57
CA ALA A 32 13.86 -9.31 -6.68
C ALA A 32 12.80 -10.25 -7.28
N ARG A 33 13.10 -10.90 -8.41
CA ARG A 33 12.21 -11.89 -9.02
C ARG A 33 11.87 -13.03 -8.08
N GLY A 34 12.86 -13.55 -7.34
CA GLY A 34 12.63 -14.58 -6.32
C GLY A 34 11.68 -14.15 -5.22
N SER A 35 11.86 -12.95 -4.68
CA SER A 35 11.00 -12.36 -3.65
C SER A 35 9.58 -12.13 -4.18
N PHE A 36 9.42 -11.51 -5.35
CA PHE A 36 8.11 -11.28 -5.97
C PHE A 36 7.39 -12.58 -6.31
N LEU A 37 8.11 -13.58 -6.82
CA LEU A 37 7.54 -14.90 -7.10
C LEU A 37 6.95 -15.53 -5.83
N HIS A 38 7.69 -15.49 -4.72
CA HIS A 38 7.22 -16.01 -3.44
C HIS A 38 5.98 -15.27 -2.94
N ILE A 39 5.94 -13.93 -3.05
CA ILE A 39 4.77 -13.10 -2.71
C ILE A 39 3.58 -13.48 -3.58
N ILE A 40 3.76 -13.57 -4.91
CA ILE A 40 2.71 -13.94 -5.86
C ILE A 40 2.13 -15.33 -5.52
N GLN A 41 3.00 -16.32 -5.26
CA GLN A 41 2.57 -17.66 -4.89
C GLN A 41 1.79 -17.69 -3.56
N THR A 42 2.19 -16.87 -2.59
CA THR A 42 1.48 -16.73 -1.32
C THR A 42 0.10 -16.11 -1.53
N ILE A 43 0.01 -15.01 -2.27
CA ILE A 43 -1.27 -14.35 -2.58
C ILE A 43 -2.20 -15.27 -3.38
N ALA A 44 -1.65 -16.04 -4.33
CA ALA A 44 -2.42 -16.93 -5.20
C ALA A 44 -3.16 -18.06 -4.45
N GLN A 45 -2.81 -18.33 -3.18
CA GLN A 45 -3.55 -19.24 -2.31
C GLN A 45 -4.86 -18.63 -1.79
N HIS A 46 -5.02 -17.31 -1.83
CA HIS A 46 -6.13 -16.57 -1.21
C HIS A 46 -6.94 -15.74 -2.20
N ALA A 47 -6.32 -15.26 -3.27
CA ALA A 47 -6.96 -14.48 -4.34
C ALA A 47 -6.24 -14.70 -5.67
N LYS A 48 -6.89 -14.33 -6.78
CA LYS A 48 -6.21 -14.24 -8.08
C LYS A 48 -5.14 -13.15 -8.03
N VAL A 49 -4.08 -13.31 -8.82
CA VAL A 49 -3.05 -12.29 -8.98
C VAL A 49 -3.00 -11.87 -10.44
N LEU A 50 -3.23 -10.59 -10.69
CA LEU A 50 -3.03 -9.97 -12.01
C LEU A 50 -1.66 -9.30 -12.02
N VAL A 51 -0.76 -9.77 -12.88
CA VAL A 51 0.64 -9.30 -12.89
C VAL A 51 0.93 -8.57 -14.21
N CYS A 52 1.29 -7.29 -14.11
CA CYS A 52 1.89 -6.56 -15.22
C CYS A 52 3.32 -7.06 -15.44
N VAL A 53 3.61 -7.53 -16.64
CA VAL A 53 4.96 -7.98 -17.04
C VAL A 53 5.40 -7.16 -18.24
N HIS A 54 6.56 -6.53 -18.14
CA HIS A 54 7.12 -5.70 -19.21
C HIS A 54 7.14 -6.47 -20.54
N THR A 55 6.77 -5.82 -21.65
CA THR A 55 6.56 -6.49 -22.93
C THR A 55 7.82 -7.18 -23.46
N ASN A 56 9.00 -6.66 -23.16
CA ASN A 56 10.30 -7.24 -23.53
C ASN A 56 10.86 -8.22 -22.48
N ASP A 57 10.24 -8.37 -21.31
CA ASP A 57 10.70 -9.32 -20.29
C ASP A 57 10.16 -10.73 -20.56
N THR A 58 10.92 -11.49 -21.35
CA THR A 58 10.60 -12.90 -21.65
C THR A 58 10.83 -13.81 -20.46
N ILE A 59 11.85 -13.54 -19.63
CA ILE A 59 12.18 -14.34 -18.44
C ILE A 59 11.05 -14.22 -17.41
N GLY A 60 10.61 -13.00 -17.11
CA GLY A 60 9.49 -12.76 -16.19
C GLY A 60 8.20 -13.43 -16.67
N TYR A 61 7.90 -13.34 -17.98
CA TYR A 61 6.76 -14.02 -18.56
C TYR A 61 6.85 -15.56 -18.41
N GLU A 62 7.97 -16.16 -18.79
CA GLU A 62 8.17 -17.61 -18.69
C GLU A 62 8.09 -18.10 -17.23
N THR A 63 8.56 -17.30 -16.28
CA THR A 63 8.50 -17.61 -14.83
C THR A 63 7.06 -17.68 -14.33
N LEU A 64 6.16 -16.83 -14.83
CA LEU A 64 4.81 -16.65 -14.28
C LEU A 64 3.72 -17.37 -15.06
N LYS A 65 3.89 -17.63 -16.37
CA LYS A 65 2.82 -18.04 -17.30
C LYS A 65 2.05 -19.31 -16.91
N ASN A 66 2.65 -20.19 -16.13
CA ASN A 66 2.05 -21.48 -15.74
C ASN A 66 1.69 -21.52 -14.25
N LEU A 67 1.79 -20.41 -13.52
CA LEU A 67 1.44 -20.38 -12.10
C LEU A 67 -0.07 -20.41 -11.91
N PRO A 68 -0.59 -21.32 -11.08
CA PRO A 68 -2.01 -21.35 -10.76
C PRO A 68 -2.47 -20.05 -10.12
N GLY A 69 -3.64 -19.53 -10.53
CA GLY A 69 -4.22 -18.32 -9.95
C GLY A 69 -3.58 -17.01 -10.43
N VAL A 70 -2.60 -17.07 -11.35
CA VAL A 70 -1.92 -15.90 -11.92
C VAL A 70 -2.43 -15.61 -13.31
N GLU A 71 -2.77 -14.35 -13.58
CA GLU A 71 -3.12 -13.80 -14.88
C GLU A 71 -2.08 -12.73 -15.26
N ILE A 72 -1.58 -12.76 -16.51
CA ILE A 72 -0.51 -11.87 -16.95
C ILE A 72 -1.05 -10.84 -17.93
N ALA A 73 -0.77 -9.57 -17.65
CA ALA A 73 -0.95 -8.46 -18.57
C ALA A 73 0.43 -8.02 -19.10
N ARG A 74 0.63 -8.06 -20.42
CA ARG A 74 1.86 -7.57 -21.06
C ARG A 74 1.80 -6.04 -21.13
N ILE A 75 2.28 -5.38 -20.08
CA ILE A 75 2.21 -3.92 -19.90
C ILE A 75 3.56 -3.44 -19.34
N ASP A 76 4.16 -2.46 -20.03
CA ASP A 76 5.38 -1.82 -19.55
C ASP A 76 5.05 -0.89 -18.39
N THR A 77 5.87 -0.99 -17.33
CA THR A 77 5.86 -0.13 -16.16
C THR A 77 7.24 0.55 -16.00
N ASN A 78 7.29 1.66 -15.27
CA ASN A 78 8.56 2.22 -14.82
C ASN A 78 9.09 1.42 -13.63
N ASP A 79 8.18 1.06 -12.69
CA ASP A 79 8.52 0.39 -11.44
C ASP A 79 7.42 -0.61 -11.02
N THR A 80 7.53 -1.16 -9.81
CA THR A 80 6.72 -2.27 -9.30
C THR A 80 5.66 -1.87 -8.28
N TRP A 81 5.54 -0.59 -7.93
CA TRP A 81 4.75 -0.10 -6.80
C TRP A 81 3.27 0.08 -7.14
N ALA A 82 2.61 -1.06 -7.41
CA ALA A 82 1.22 -1.10 -7.88
C ALA A 82 0.21 -0.44 -6.93
N ARG A 83 0.53 -0.34 -5.64
CA ARG A 83 -0.28 0.37 -4.65
C ARG A 83 -0.52 1.82 -5.04
N ASP A 84 0.48 2.47 -5.61
CA ASP A 84 0.47 3.92 -5.76
C ASP A 84 -0.01 4.38 -7.13
N PHE A 85 0.09 3.52 -8.14
CA PHE A 85 -0.47 3.80 -9.46
C PHE A 85 -1.75 3.00 -9.80
N GLY A 86 -2.10 1.98 -9.00
CA GLY A 86 -3.30 1.18 -9.22
C GLY A 86 -4.59 1.98 -8.98
N ALA A 87 -5.67 1.62 -9.69
CA ALA A 87 -6.94 2.32 -9.57
C ALA A 87 -7.60 2.10 -8.21
N ILE A 88 -8.11 3.16 -7.60
CA ILE A 88 -8.82 3.11 -6.33
C ILE A 88 -10.27 2.72 -6.57
N SER A 89 -10.74 1.66 -5.90
CA SER A 89 -12.10 1.17 -6.05
C SER A 89 -13.08 1.88 -5.11
N VAL A 90 -14.20 2.32 -5.68
CA VAL A 90 -15.33 2.89 -4.93
C VAL A 90 -16.62 2.18 -5.28
N GLU A 91 -17.53 2.08 -4.33
CA GLU A 91 -18.91 1.71 -4.58
C GLU A 91 -19.77 2.97 -4.66
N ASN A 92 -20.51 3.12 -5.74
CA ASN A 92 -21.41 4.25 -5.96
C ASN A 92 -22.81 3.72 -6.31
N GLN A 93 -23.76 3.89 -5.41
CA GLN A 93 -25.15 3.40 -5.57
C GLN A 93 -25.25 1.89 -5.90
N GLY A 94 -24.37 1.08 -5.32
CA GLY A 94 -24.32 -0.38 -5.55
C GLY A 94 -23.54 -0.79 -6.81
N VAL A 95 -22.93 0.16 -7.53
CA VAL A 95 -22.07 -0.10 -8.68
C VAL A 95 -20.61 0.14 -8.29
N LEU A 96 -19.74 -0.80 -8.62
CA LEU A 96 -18.29 -0.64 -8.44
C LEU A 96 -17.72 0.20 -9.58
N GLU A 97 -16.90 1.18 -9.23
CA GLU A 97 -16.15 2.04 -10.15
C GLU A 97 -14.66 2.03 -9.77
N CYS A 98 -13.79 2.07 -10.76
CA CYS A 98 -12.35 2.25 -10.60
C CYS A 98 -12.00 3.72 -10.86
N LEU A 99 -11.40 4.39 -9.90
CA LEU A 99 -10.94 5.77 -10.04
C LEU A 99 -9.44 5.76 -10.37
N ASP A 100 -9.10 6.31 -11.51
CA ASP A 100 -7.75 6.41 -12.03
C ASP A 100 -7.19 7.80 -11.71
N PHE A 101 -6.56 7.92 -10.53
CA PHE A 101 -5.87 9.13 -10.12
C PHE A 101 -4.52 9.24 -10.81
N GLY A 102 -4.06 10.46 -11.04
CA GLY A 102 -2.74 10.69 -11.58
C GLY A 102 -1.65 10.20 -10.61
N PHE A 103 -0.65 9.52 -11.14
CA PHE A 103 0.58 9.16 -10.44
C PHE A 103 1.75 9.92 -11.06
N ASN A 104 2.49 10.66 -10.26
CA ASN A 104 3.59 11.52 -10.73
C ASN A 104 4.94 11.19 -10.09
N GLY A 105 5.13 9.92 -9.67
CA GLY A 105 6.39 9.45 -9.09
C GLY A 105 6.67 10.09 -7.73
N TRP A 106 5.70 10.03 -6.82
CA TRP A 106 5.78 10.53 -5.43
C TRP A 106 6.19 11.99 -5.33
N GLY A 107 5.53 12.84 -6.09
CA GLY A 107 5.83 14.27 -6.11
C GLY A 107 7.02 14.62 -7.01
N LEU A 108 7.11 14.01 -8.19
CA LEU A 108 8.11 14.26 -9.23
C LEU A 108 9.54 13.82 -8.86
N LYS A 109 9.69 12.82 -7.99
CA LYS A 109 10.99 12.28 -7.60
C LYS A 109 11.51 11.24 -8.58
N TYR A 110 10.59 10.48 -9.23
CA TYR A 110 10.90 9.34 -10.10
C TYR A 110 10.13 9.40 -11.43
N PRO A 111 10.60 8.72 -12.50
CA PRO A 111 9.82 8.51 -13.71
C PRO A 111 8.52 7.75 -13.42
N SER A 112 7.40 8.18 -14.03
CA SER A 112 6.08 7.59 -13.78
C SER A 112 5.19 7.53 -15.01
N ASN A 113 5.74 7.85 -16.16
CA ASN A 113 4.98 7.97 -17.41
C ASN A 113 4.38 6.65 -17.90
N LEU A 114 4.99 5.50 -17.59
CA LEU A 114 4.46 4.19 -17.92
C LEU A 114 3.48 3.71 -16.86
N ASP A 115 3.80 3.89 -15.59
CA ASP A 115 2.97 3.51 -14.44
C ASP A 115 1.63 4.23 -14.47
N ASN A 116 1.63 5.52 -14.76
CA ASN A 116 0.43 6.34 -14.88
C ASN A 116 -0.52 5.89 -16.02
N LEU A 117 -0.09 5.00 -16.91
CA LEU A 117 -0.90 4.44 -18.01
C LEU A 117 -1.40 3.01 -17.73
N VAL A 118 -1.00 2.38 -16.63
CA VAL A 118 -1.30 0.98 -16.33
C VAL A 118 -2.80 0.73 -16.30
N ASN A 119 -3.57 1.53 -15.55
CA ASN A 119 -5.01 1.36 -15.42
C ASN A 119 -5.74 1.49 -16.75
N PHE A 120 -5.35 2.47 -17.57
CA PHE A 120 -5.91 2.65 -18.91
C PHE A 120 -5.64 1.42 -19.79
N LYS A 121 -4.40 0.92 -19.82
CA LYS A 121 -4.02 -0.28 -20.59
C LYS A 121 -4.75 -1.53 -20.08
N LEU A 122 -4.83 -1.73 -18.75
CA LEU A 122 -5.57 -2.83 -18.14
C LEU A 122 -7.06 -2.80 -18.53
N LYS A 123 -7.67 -1.61 -18.54
CA LYS A 123 -9.06 -1.43 -18.99
C LYS A 123 -9.23 -1.76 -20.46
N HIS A 124 -8.34 -1.27 -21.32
CA HIS A 124 -8.38 -1.50 -22.76
C HIS A 124 -8.20 -3.00 -23.10
N LEU A 125 -7.34 -3.69 -22.37
CA LEU A 125 -7.09 -5.13 -22.53
C LEU A 125 -8.18 -6.00 -21.87
N GLY A 126 -9.16 -5.40 -21.18
CA GLY A 126 -10.28 -6.11 -20.58
C GLY A 126 -10.01 -6.75 -19.21
N PHE A 127 -8.89 -6.45 -18.57
CA PHE A 127 -8.57 -6.93 -17.21
C PHE A 127 -9.37 -6.20 -16.14
N LEU A 128 -9.56 -4.88 -16.26
CA LEU A 128 -10.43 -4.12 -15.35
C LEU A 128 -11.89 -4.21 -15.81
N LYS A 129 -12.72 -4.92 -15.06
CA LYS A 129 -14.12 -5.18 -15.41
C LYS A 129 -15.04 -3.97 -15.17
N HIS A 130 -14.81 -3.24 -14.11
CA HIS A 130 -15.62 -2.08 -13.72
C HIS A 130 -15.30 -0.84 -14.56
N PRO A 131 -16.21 0.14 -14.64
CA PRO A 131 -15.93 1.44 -15.26
C PRO A 131 -14.67 2.08 -14.70
N LEU A 132 -13.81 2.59 -15.58
CA LEU A 132 -12.62 3.36 -15.21
C LEU A 132 -12.91 4.84 -15.41
N LYS A 133 -12.67 5.65 -14.39
CA LYS A 133 -12.86 7.10 -14.42
C LYS A 133 -11.55 7.81 -14.08
N THR A 134 -11.00 8.53 -15.05
CA THR A 134 -9.79 9.34 -14.85
C THR A 134 -10.11 10.55 -13.97
N MET A 135 -9.26 10.79 -12.98
CA MET A 135 -9.41 11.85 -11.99
C MET A 135 -8.38 12.96 -12.23
N PRO A 136 -8.76 14.24 -12.04
CA PRO A 136 -7.85 15.38 -12.28
C PRO A 136 -6.97 15.72 -11.06
N TYR A 137 -6.57 14.72 -10.28
CA TYR A 137 -5.81 14.88 -9.04
C TYR A 137 -4.69 13.83 -8.99
N ILE A 138 -3.60 14.18 -8.31
CA ILE A 138 -2.55 13.22 -7.95
C ILE A 138 -2.91 12.60 -6.61
N LEU A 139 -2.96 11.26 -6.56
CA LEU A 139 -3.25 10.53 -5.32
C LEU A 139 -2.70 9.11 -5.41
N GLU A 140 -1.76 8.78 -4.56
CA GLU A 140 -1.23 7.44 -4.39
C GLU A 140 -2.11 6.62 -3.43
N GLY A 141 -2.33 5.33 -3.76
CA GLY A 141 -3.14 4.45 -2.93
C GLY A 141 -2.55 4.22 -1.53
N GLY A 142 -1.22 4.24 -1.39
CA GLY A 142 -0.53 4.10 -0.09
C GLY A 142 -0.66 5.31 0.84
N SER A 143 -1.08 6.46 0.29
CA SER A 143 -1.24 7.70 1.07
C SER A 143 -2.54 7.76 1.88
N ILE A 144 -3.48 6.85 1.65
CA ILE A 144 -4.82 6.85 2.27
C ILE A 144 -5.23 5.46 2.73
N GLU A 145 -6.02 5.39 3.78
CA GLU A 145 -6.66 4.17 4.29
C GLU A 145 -8.16 4.40 4.53
N SER A 146 -9.00 3.40 4.24
CA SER A 146 -10.45 3.47 4.41
C SER A 146 -10.96 2.45 5.42
N ASP A 147 -11.86 2.87 6.31
CA ASP A 147 -12.61 1.96 7.19
C ASP A 147 -13.86 1.33 6.52
N GLY A 148 -14.11 1.64 5.25
CA GLY A 148 -15.30 1.21 4.50
C GLY A 148 -16.62 1.83 4.94
N ALA A 149 -16.64 2.53 6.08
CA ALA A 149 -17.83 3.17 6.64
C ALA A 149 -17.91 4.68 6.33
N GLY A 150 -16.83 5.25 5.82
CA GLY A 150 -16.72 6.65 5.41
C GLY A 150 -15.65 7.44 6.15
N SER A 151 -14.80 6.81 6.95
CA SER A 151 -13.59 7.46 7.47
C SER A 151 -12.42 7.17 6.54
N ILE A 152 -11.64 8.20 6.21
CA ILE A 152 -10.36 8.09 5.53
C ILE A 152 -9.27 8.56 6.48
N LEU A 153 -8.26 7.73 6.71
CA LEU A 153 -7.06 8.04 7.47
C LEU A 153 -5.95 8.45 6.52
N THR A 154 -5.23 9.53 6.84
CA THR A 154 -4.16 10.05 5.99
C THR A 154 -3.17 10.94 6.76
N ASN A 155 -2.02 11.19 6.15
CA ASN A 155 -0.93 12.00 6.71
C ASN A 155 -0.85 13.36 6.01
N THR A 156 -0.64 14.43 6.80
CA THR A 156 -0.48 15.79 6.27
C THR A 156 0.80 15.97 5.45
N GLN A 157 1.89 15.28 5.82
CA GLN A 157 3.19 15.41 5.13
C GLN A 157 3.07 14.96 3.67
N CYS A 158 2.35 13.85 3.42
CA CYS A 158 2.15 13.32 2.08
C CYS A 158 1.14 14.14 1.26
N LEU A 159 -0.11 14.24 1.73
CA LEU A 159 -1.16 14.82 0.89
C LEU A 159 -1.05 16.34 0.71
N LEU A 160 -0.31 17.04 1.57
CA LEU A 160 -0.05 18.48 1.43
C LEU A 160 1.33 18.78 0.81
N GLU A 161 2.06 17.74 0.37
CA GLU A 161 3.31 17.95 -0.35
C GLU A 161 3.03 18.69 -1.68
N LYS A 162 3.77 19.77 -1.90
CA LYS A 162 3.51 20.77 -2.94
C LYS A 162 3.58 20.27 -4.39
N ASN A 163 4.31 19.17 -4.65
CA ASN A 163 4.47 18.64 -6.00
C ASN A 163 3.33 17.69 -6.40
N ARG A 164 2.38 17.38 -5.50
CA ARG A 164 1.18 16.58 -5.81
C ARG A 164 0.04 17.46 -6.31
N ASN A 165 -0.61 18.20 -5.42
CA ASN A 165 -1.75 19.06 -5.76
C ASN A 165 -1.52 20.49 -5.26
N PRO A 166 -0.59 21.26 -5.85
CA PRO A 166 -0.15 22.58 -5.31
C PRO A 166 -1.25 23.64 -5.23
N HIS A 167 -2.34 23.44 -5.96
CA HIS A 167 -3.51 24.34 -5.98
C HIS A 167 -4.52 24.04 -4.86
N LEU A 168 -4.32 22.96 -4.07
CA LEU A 168 -5.19 22.56 -2.98
C LEU A 168 -4.49 22.72 -1.64
N ASN A 169 -5.20 23.31 -0.67
CA ASN A 169 -4.87 23.24 0.75
C ASN A 169 -5.56 22.04 1.40
N GLN A 170 -5.36 21.83 2.70
CA GLN A 170 -5.96 20.73 3.44
C GLN A 170 -7.49 20.62 3.25
N ASN A 171 -8.22 21.76 3.33
CA ASN A 171 -9.65 21.77 3.09
C ASN A 171 -10.01 21.37 1.65
N GLY A 172 -9.20 21.78 0.68
CA GLY A 172 -9.37 21.41 -0.73
C GLY A 172 -9.18 19.91 -0.94
N ILE A 173 -8.14 19.31 -0.35
CA ILE A 173 -7.89 17.85 -0.36
C ILE A 173 -9.04 17.12 0.35
N GLU A 174 -9.47 17.59 1.52
CA GLU A 174 -10.58 16.97 2.25
C GLU A 174 -11.88 16.98 1.43
N ASN A 175 -12.18 18.08 0.77
CA ASN A 175 -13.35 18.18 -0.12
C ASN A 175 -13.22 17.23 -1.33
N MET A 176 -12.03 17.07 -1.88
CA MET A 176 -11.75 16.09 -2.94
C MET A 176 -12.01 14.68 -2.45
N LEU A 177 -11.46 14.27 -1.30
CA LEU A 177 -11.68 12.94 -0.72
C LEU A 177 -13.17 12.69 -0.41
N LYS A 178 -13.89 13.68 0.12
CA LYS A 178 -15.33 13.60 0.37
C LYS A 178 -16.13 13.41 -0.92
N LYS A 179 -15.82 14.18 -1.95
CA LYS A 179 -16.53 14.15 -3.23
C LYS A 179 -16.22 12.89 -4.03
N GLU A 180 -14.95 12.56 -4.18
CA GLU A 180 -14.51 11.52 -5.11
C GLU A 180 -14.47 10.14 -4.47
N LEU A 181 -14.13 10.02 -3.20
CA LEU A 181 -14.09 8.75 -2.48
C LEU A 181 -15.30 8.51 -1.56
N GLY A 182 -16.16 9.51 -1.37
CA GLY A 182 -17.34 9.41 -0.50
C GLY A 182 -17.00 9.45 0.99
N ALA A 183 -15.87 10.04 1.37
CA ALA A 183 -15.50 10.22 2.76
C ALA A 183 -16.55 11.08 3.49
N LYS A 184 -16.92 10.69 4.70
CA LYS A 184 -17.74 11.48 5.63
C LYS A 184 -16.87 12.24 6.60
N GLN A 185 -15.71 11.68 6.95
CA GLN A 185 -14.67 12.33 7.73
C GLN A 185 -13.29 11.94 7.21
N VAL A 186 -12.31 12.82 7.45
CA VAL A 186 -10.90 12.56 7.18
C VAL A 186 -10.13 12.69 8.48
N LEU A 187 -9.42 11.64 8.85
CA LEU A 187 -8.62 11.53 10.06
C LEU A 187 -7.17 11.90 9.69
N TRP A 188 -6.81 13.14 9.94
CA TRP A 188 -5.48 13.68 9.65
C TRP A 188 -4.55 13.51 10.83
N TYR A 189 -3.38 12.92 10.60
CA TYR A 189 -2.27 12.98 11.54
C TYR A 189 -1.06 13.63 10.87
N SER A 190 -0.14 14.18 11.67
CA SER A 190 0.96 15.03 11.19
C SER A 190 2.33 14.53 11.60
N TYR A 191 2.39 13.62 12.55
CA TYR A 191 3.63 13.04 13.04
C TYR A 191 3.80 11.60 12.54
N GLY A 192 5.00 11.09 12.67
CA GLY A 192 5.39 9.77 12.20
C GLY A 192 6.14 9.85 10.88
N TYR A 193 7.21 9.10 10.79
CA TYR A 193 7.98 8.85 9.59
C TYR A 193 8.82 7.59 9.78
N LEU A 194 9.32 7.02 8.70
CA LEU A 194 10.35 6.00 8.72
C LEU A 194 11.57 6.52 7.96
N LYS A 195 12.73 6.37 8.55
CA LYS A 195 13.99 6.74 7.90
C LYS A 195 14.20 5.87 6.67
N GLY A 196 14.51 6.48 5.54
CA GLY A 196 14.62 5.79 4.26
C GLY A 196 13.32 5.77 3.44
N ASP A 197 12.17 6.16 4.01
CA ASP A 197 10.95 6.38 3.23
C ASP A 197 11.13 7.60 2.30
N ASP A 198 10.76 7.45 1.05
CA ASP A 198 10.84 8.48 0.02
C ASP A 198 9.47 8.93 -0.52
N THR A 199 8.39 8.43 0.10
CA THR A 199 7.00 8.72 -0.27
C THR A 199 6.40 9.95 0.43
N ASP A 200 7.13 10.62 1.30
CA ASP A 200 6.68 11.68 2.20
C ASP A 200 5.75 11.14 3.31
N SER A 201 6.11 10.01 3.91
CA SER A 201 5.40 9.37 5.03
C SER A 201 4.03 8.82 4.63
N HIS A 202 3.99 7.91 3.66
CA HIS A 202 2.77 7.20 3.30
C HIS A 202 2.09 6.55 4.50
N THR A 203 0.77 6.64 4.53
CA THR A 203 -0.04 6.10 5.63
C THR A 203 0.10 4.60 5.77
N ASP A 204 0.26 3.86 4.67
CA ASP A 204 0.38 2.41 4.65
C ASP A 204 1.66 1.86 5.30
N THR A 205 2.65 2.72 5.58
CA THR A 205 3.87 2.38 6.35
C THR A 205 3.74 2.73 7.83
N LEU A 206 2.75 3.55 8.20
CA LEU A 206 2.62 4.16 9.53
C LEU A 206 1.39 3.70 10.32
N ALA A 207 0.19 3.72 9.70
CA ALA A 207 -1.06 3.40 10.40
C ALA A 207 -2.12 2.89 9.42
N ARG A 208 -2.73 1.73 9.72
CA ARG A 208 -3.68 1.06 8.83
C ARG A 208 -4.89 0.51 9.54
N PHE A 209 -6.01 0.40 8.83
CA PHE A 209 -7.18 -0.30 9.34
C PHE A 209 -7.01 -1.82 9.21
N LEU A 210 -7.01 -2.55 10.32
CA LEU A 210 -7.12 -4.01 10.34
C LEU A 210 -8.57 -4.48 10.10
N ASN A 211 -9.51 -3.68 10.56
CA ASN A 211 -10.95 -3.79 10.36
C ASN A 211 -11.61 -2.44 10.68
N LYS A 212 -12.93 -2.34 10.53
CA LYS A 212 -13.69 -1.08 10.73
C LYS A 212 -13.54 -0.43 12.12
N ASP A 213 -13.06 -1.15 13.11
CA ASP A 213 -12.98 -0.71 14.50
C ASP A 213 -11.55 -0.62 15.04
N THR A 214 -10.55 -1.04 14.26
CA THR A 214 -9.17 -1.23 14.74
C THR A 214 -8.17 -0.61 13.80
N ILE A 215 -7.30 0.24 14.34
CA ILE A 215 -6.11 0.77 13.68
C ILE A 215 -4.86 0.07 14.23
N VAL A 216 -4.04 -0.46 13.36
CA VAL A 216 -2.70 -0.98 13.64
C VAL A 216 -1.70 0.09 13.22
N TYR A 217 -0.68 0.34 14.02
CA TYR A 217 0.27 1.41 13.72
C TYR A 217 1.71 1.05 14.10
N SER A 218 2.68 1.64 13.40
CA SER A 218 4.11 1.53 13.67
C SER A 218 4.45 2.17 15.01
N ALA A 219 5.10 1.44 15.89
CA ALA A 219 5.50 1.89 17.20
C ALA A 219 7.02 1.70 17.42
N CYS A 220 7.60 2.50 18.30
CA CYS A 220 8.99 2.38 18.73
C CYS A 220 9.05 2.62 20.23
N GLU A 221 9.57 1.65 20.99
CA GLU A 221 9.74 1.76 22.44
C GLU A 221 11.19 2.08 22.83
N ASP A 222 12.16 1.92 21.93
CA ASP A 222 13.55 2.31 22.16
C ASP A 222 13.70 3.82 22.10
N LYS A 223 13.95 4.44 23.25
CA LYS A 223 14.14 5.90 23.39
C LYS A 223 15.36 6.45 22.68
N ASN A 224 16.31 5.58 22.32
CA ASN A 224 17.51 5.97 21.59
C ASN A 224 17.34 5.87 20.06
N ASP A 225 16.25 5.26 19.58
CA ASP A 225 15.94 5.20 18.16
C ASP A 225 15.42 6.56 17.66
N GLU A 226 15.88 6.98 16.50
CA GLU A 226 15.49 8.26 15.87
C GLU A 226 13.98 8.40 15.64
N HIS A 227 13.24 7.27 15.48
CA HIS A 227 11.80 7.25 15.27
C HIS A 227 10.98 7.43 16.55
N TYR A 228 11.58 7.21 17.74
CA TYR A 228 10.84 7.15 19.00
C TYR A 228 9.91 8.36 19.20
N ILE A 229 10.45 9.57 19.08
CA ILE A 229 9.69 10.80 19.36
C ILE A 229 8.56 10.99 18.34
N ALA A 230 8.85 10.76 17.05
CA ALA A 230 7.86 10.96 15.97
C ALA A 230 6.73 9.94 16.05
N LEU A 231 7.04 8.65 16.25
CA LEU A 231 6.04 7.59 16.37
C LEU A 231 5.22 7.71 17.66
N LYS A 232 5.82 8.18 18.74
CA LYS A 232 5.09 8.49 19.99
C LYS A 232 4.10 9.63 19.81
N LYS A 233 4.48 10.71 19.12
CA LYS A 233 3.56 11.82 18.79
C LYS A 233 2.43 11.35 17.89
N MET A 234 2.72 10.54 16.86
CA MET A 234 1.69 9.91 16.02
C MET A 234 0.71 9.09 16.87
N GLN A 235 1.20 8.28 17.79
CA GLN A 235 0.35 7.52 18.71
C GLN A 235 -0.62 8.41 19.49
N GLU A 236 -0.17 9.56 19.97
CA GLU A 236 -1.05 10.50 20.72
C GLU A 236 -2.13 11.10 19.79
N GLU A 237 -1.80 11.40 18.53
CA GLU A 237 -2.81 11.83 17.55
C GLU A 237 -3.82 10.71 17.27
N LEU A 238 -3.38 9.46 17.02
CA LEU A 238 -4.25 8.33 16.76
C LEU A 238 -5.23 8.06 17.91
N LYS A 239 -4.84 8.29 19.17
CA LYS A 239 -5.72 8.16 20.35
C LYS A 239 -6.89 9.14 20.34
N THR A 240 -6.79 10.24 19.62
CA THR A 240 -7.85 11.24 19.53
C THR A 240 -8.93 10.88 18.50
N PHE A 241 -8.64 9.95 17.60
CA PHE A 241 -9.52 9.60 16.50
C PHE A 241 -10.75 8.82 16.97
N LYS A 242 -11.86 9.18 16.38
CA LYS A 242 -13.16 8.57 16.65
C LYS A 242 -13.80 8.10 15.37
N LYS A 243 -14.52 7.02 15.46
CA LYS A 243 -15.42 6.54 14.41
C LYS A 243 -16.59 7.51 14.21
N LEU A 244 -17.33 7.33 13.14
CA LEU A 244 -18.51 8.16 12.85
C LEU A 244 -19.60 8.13 13.93
N ASP A 245 -19.64 7.07 14.73
CA ASP A 245 -20.55 6.94 15.89
C ASP A 245 -20.04 7.62 17.16
N GLY A 246 -18.87 8.27 17.11
CA GLY A 246 -18.22 8.95 18.22
C GLY A 246 -17.39 8.07 19.15
N THR A 247 -17.39 6.75 18.95
CA THR A 247 -16.56 5.82 19.74
C THR A 247 -15.11 5.81 19.26
N PRO A 248 -14.12 5.58 20.14
CA PRO A 248 -12.71 5.53 19.73
C PRO A 248 -12.41 4.26 18.93
N TYR A 249 -11.38 4.32 18.08
CA TYR A 249 -10.78 3.14 17.48
C TYR A 249 -9.97 2.35 18.52
N LYS A 250 -9.96 1.02 18.39
CA LYS A 250 -8.97 0.19 19.06
C LYS A 250 -7.62 0.38 18.39
N LEU A 251 -6.58 0.66 19.15
CA LEU A 251 -5.23 0.88 18.65
C LEU A 251 -4.33 -0.31 19.00
N ILE A 252 -3.60 -0.84 18.02
CA ILE A 252 -2.66 -1.95 18.18
C ILE A 252 -1.28 -1.48 17.72
N PRO A 253 -0.31 -1.32 18.64
CA PRO A 253 1.05 -1.01 18.27
C PRO A 253 1.76 -2.25 17.70
N LEU A 254 2.45 -2.09 16.60
CA LEU A 254 3.44 -3.03 16.10
C LEU A 254 4.81 -2.35 16.17
N GLU A 255 5.66 -2.88 17.02
CA GLU A 255 7.00 -2.36 17.17
C GLU A 255 7.82 -2.60 15.91
N ILE A 256 8.44 -1.55 15.36
CA ILE A 256 9.28 -1.65 14.16
C ILE A 256 10.43 -2.66 14.37
N PRO A 257 10.91 -3.32 13.30
CA PRO A 257 12.07 -4.20 13.41
C PRO A 257 13.32 -3.42 13.83
N LYS A 258 14.37 -4.14 14.20
CA LYS A 258 15.69 -3.53 14.40
C LYS A 258 16.10 -2.79 13.13
N ALA A 259 16.90 -1.72 13.31
CA ALA A 259 17.40 -0.95 12.18
C ALA A 259 18.13 -1.87 11.16
N ILE A 260 17.68 -1.83 9.93
CA ILE A 260 18.28 -2.51 8.78
C ILE A 260 18.92 -1.44 7.91
N PHE A 261 20.13 -1.69 7.45
CA PHE A 261 20.92 -0.74 6.68
C PHE A 261 21.31 -1.33 5.32
N ASP A 262 21.38 -0.48 4.31
CA ASP A 262 21.96 -0.82 3.02
C ASP A 262 23.50 -0.87 3.05
N ALA A 263 24.12 -1.15 1.91
CA ALA A 263 25.59 -1.17 1.78
C ALA A 263 26.25 0.20 2.03
N ASN A 264 25.50 1.30 1.89
CA ASN A 264 25.95 2.67 2.13
C ASN A 264 25.67 3.15 3.56
N GLN A 265 25.27 2.26 4.46
CA GLN A 265 24.89 2.58 5.84
C GLN A 265 23.66 3.50 5.94
N GLN A 266 22.80 3.51 4.92
CA GLN A 266 21.52 4.20 4.97
C GLN A 266 20.46 3.26 5.56
N ARG A 267 19.67 3.76 6.51
CA ARG A 267 18.61 2.98 7.15
C ARG A 267 17.46 2.77 6.17
N LEU A 268 16.97 1.53 6.11
CA LEU A 268 15.85 1.13 5.27
C LEU A 268 14.51 1.16 6.03
N PRO A 269 13.38 1.50 5.38
CA PRO A 269 12.09 1.76 6.03
C PRO A 269 11.30 0.48 6.32
N ALA A 270 11.86 -0.43 7.11
CA ALA A 270 11.20 -1.68 7.48
C ALA A 270 10.06 -1.45 8.50
N THR A 271 8.87 -1.98 8.19
CA THR A 271 7.71 -1.91 9.07
C THR A 271 6.76 -3.09 8.86
N TYR A 272 6.20 -3.63 9.95
CA TYR A 272 5.19 -4.68 9.89
C TYR A 272 3.79 -4.16 9.54
N VAL A 273 3.59 -2.85 9.57
CA VAL A 273 2.31 -2.22 9.24
C VAL A 273 2.01 -2.28 7.74
N ASN A 274 3.03 -2.47 6.91
CA ASN A 274 2.88 -2.61 5.46
C ASN A 274 2.40 -4.01 5.06
N PHE A 275 1.39 -4.55 5.78
CA PHE A 275 0.77 -5.85 5.52
C PHE A 275 -0.27 -5.77 4.39
N LEU A 276 -0.62 -6.90 3.80
CA LEU A 276 -1.67 -7.05 2.80
C LEU A 276 -2.87 -7.80 3.39
N LEU A 277 -4.06 -7.20 3.32
CA LEU A 277 -5.33 -7.87 3.54
C LEU A 277 -5.79 -8.53 2.24
N CYS A 278 -5.95 -9.86 2.26
CA CYS A 278 -6.24 -10.65 1.08
C CYS A 278 -7.29 -11.73 1.39
N ASN A 279 -8.58 -11.37 1.27
CA ASN A 279 -9.73 -12.24 1.57
C ASN A 279 -9.65 -12.87 2.98
N ASN A 280 -9.33 -14.16 3.07
CA ASN A 280 -9.21 -14.90 4.32
C ASN A 280 -7.82 -14.83 4.98
N ALA A 281 -6.88 -14.09 4.39
CA ALA A 281 -5.51 -13.96 4.89
C ALA A 281 -5.11 -12.52 5.21
N LEU A 282 -4.24 -12.39 6.21
CA LEU A 282 -3.44 -11.22 6.52
C LEU A 282 -1.98 -11.59 6.25
N ILE A 283 -1.44 -11.13 5.14
CA ILE A 283 -0.06 -11.39 4.74
C ILE A 283 0.82 -10.26 5.29
N VAL A 284 1.81 -10.61 6.10
CA VAL A 284 2.60 -9.67 6.90
C VAL A 284 4.05 -9.71 6.45
N PRO A 285 4.67 -8.56 6.14
CA PRO A 285 6.08 -8.52 5.83
C PRO A 285 6.91 -8.95 7.04
N THR A 286 7.96 -9.74 6.82
CA THR A 286 8.94 -10.15 7.82
C THR A 286 10.35 -9.77 7.34
N TYR A 287 11.29 -9.65 8.29
CA TYR A 287 12.59 -9.06 8.00
C TYR A 287 13.75 -9.86 8.62
N ASN A 288 13.52 -11.15 8.93
CA ASN A 288 14.46 -11.99 9.68
C ASN A 288 14.84 -11.38 11.05
N ASP A 289 13.90 -10.64 11.63
CA ASP A 289 14.04 -9.99 12.93
C ASP A 289 13.49 -10.89 14.04
N PRO A 290 14.10 -10.92 15.24
CA PRO A 290 13.56 -11.67 16.39
C PRO A 290 12.11 -11.31 16.75
N LYS A 291 11.63 -10.11 16.38
CA LYS A 291 10.26 -9.66 16.60
C LYS A 291 9.24 -10.27 15.63
N ASP A 292 9.66 -10.82 14.47
CA ASP A 292 8.74 -11.36 13.46
C ASP A 292 7.72 -12.31 14.06
N ALA A 293 8.19 -13.30 14.84
CA ALA A 293 7.31 -14.28 15.47
C ALA A 293 6.32 -13.65 16.48
N LEU A 294 6.77 -12.64 17.24
CA LEU A 294 5.92 -11.92 18.19
C LEU A 294 4.84 -11.11 17.48
N ILE A 295 5.20 -10.41 16.40
CA ILE A 295 4.28 -9.59 15.59
C ILE A 295 3.21 -10.48 14.96
N LEU A 296 3.58 -11.58 14.33
CA LEU A 296 2.62 -12.54 13.75
C LEU A 296 1.68 -13.10 14.83
N LYS A 297 2.21 -13.43 16.01
CA LYS A 297 1.41 -13.90 17.15
C LYS A 297 0.44 -12.81 17.63
N THR A 298 0.89 -11.56 17.73
CA THR A 298 0.05 -10.43 18.13
C THR A 298 -1.10 -10.23 17.16
N LEU A 299 -0.84 -10.23 15.85
CA LEU A 299 -1.87 -10.07 14.85
C LEU A 299 -2.90 -11.20 14.87
N ARG A 300 -2.48 -12.46 15.06
CA ARG A 300 -3.39 -13.61 15.21
C ARG A 300 -4.39 -13.46 16.37
N GLN A 301 -4.06 -12.68 17.39
CA GLN A 301 -4.98 -12.41 18.51
C GLN A 301 -6.04 -11.35 18.19
N HIS A 302 -5.88 -10.63 17.08
CA HIS A 302 -6.70 -9.46 16.75
C HIS A 302 -7.47 -9.60 15.42
N THR A 303 -7.29 -10.70 14.70
CA THR A 303 -8.03 -10.99 13.47
C THR A 303 -8.39 -12.48 13.40
N PRO A 304 -9.55 -12.82 12.81
CA PRO A 304 -9.88 -14.22 12.50
C PRO A 304 -9.20 -14.72 11.22
N LEU A 305 -8.49 -13.86 10.49
CA LEU A 305 -7.82 -14.20 9.25
C LEU A 305 -6.61 -15.10 9.49
N GLU A 306 -6.24 -15.89 8.49
CA GLU A 306 -4.96 -16.60 8.49
C GLU A 306 -3.81 -15.57 8.41
N VAL A 307 -2.90 -15.61 9.39
CA VAL A 307 -1.75 -14.69 9.44
C VAL A 307 -0.51 -15.38 8.90
N VAL A 308 -0.05 -14.94 7.74
CA VAL A 308 1.09 -15.50 6.99
C VAL A 308 2.22 -14.48 6.95
N GLY A 309 3.44 -14.88 7.33
CA GLY A 309 4.63 -14.04 7.19
C GLY A 309 5.29 -14.26 5.82
N VAL A 310 5.77 -13.18 5.19
CA VAL A 310 6.51 -13.22 3.93
C VAL A 310 7.77 -12.36 4.05
N ASP A 311 8.92 -12.89 3.66
CA ASP A 311 10.19 -12.16 3.68
C ASP A 311 10.18 -11.00 2.69
N CYS A 312 10.41 -9.79 3.20
CA CYS A 312 10.43 -8.54 2.44
C CYS A 312 11.78 -7.80 2.52
N ASN A 313 12.86 -8.49 2.95
CA ASN A 313 14.19 -7.88 3.01
C ASN A 313 14.68 -7.36 1.65
N THR A 314 14.28 -7.99 0.55
CA THR A 314 14.62 -7.52 -0.78
C THR A 314 13.85 -6.24 -1.12
N LEU A 315 12.55 -6.18 -0.78
CA LEU A 315 11.70 -5.06 -1.15
C LEU A 315 12.16 -3.74 -0.52
N ILE A 316 12.54 -3.77 0.76
CA ILE A 316 12.99 -2.56 1.47
C ILE A 316 14.28 -1.94 0.91
N LYS A 317 15.05 -2.69 0.09
CA LYS A 317 16.23 -2.14 -0.62
C LYS A 317 15.87 -1.04 -1.62
N GLN A 318 14.60 -1.03 -2.08
CA GLN A 318 14.01 -0.01 -2.92
C GLN A 318 12.93 0.78 -2.16
N HIS A 319 13.11 0.95 -0.86
CA HIS A 319 12.35 1.84 0.03
C HIS A 319 10.87 1.49 0.26
N GLY A 320 10.34 0.39 -0.31
CA GLY A 320 8.97 -0.09 -0.10
C GLY A 320 8.89 -1.50 0.49
N SER A 321 7.68 -2.01 0.73
CA SER A 321 7.46 -3.35 1.26
C SER A 321 6.24 -4.02 0.61
N LEU A 322 5.64 -5.02 1.29
CA LEU A 322 4.63 -5.92 0.72
C LEU A 322 3.38 -5.20 0.19
N HIS A 323 2.82 -4.27 0.97
CA HIS A 323 1.62 -3.55 0.58
C HIS A 323 1.87 -2.63 -0.62
N CYS A 324 3.02 -1.98 -0.65
CA CYS A 324 3.41 -1.06 -1.70
C CYS A 324 3.46 -1.71 -3.10
N VAL A 325 3.76 -3.01 -3.21
CA VAL A 325 3.80 -3.73 -4.49
C VAL A 325 2.46 -4.35 -4.89
N THR A 326 1.38 -4.10 -4.14
CA THR A 326 0.08 -4.75 -4.31
C THR A 326 -1.07 -3.77 -4.34
N MET A 327 -2.10 -3.99 -5.19
CA MET A 327 -3.34 -3.21 -5.19
C MET A 327 -4.56 -4.13 -5.30
N GLN A 328 -5.55 -3.97 -4.41
CA GLN A 328 -6.76 -4.75 -4.43
C GLN A 328 -7.66 -4.38 -5.62
N LEU A 329 -8.18 -5.38 -6.31
CA LEU A 329 -9.22 -5.27 -7.34
C LEU A 329 -10.50 -5.96 -6.83
N TYR A 330 -11.61 -5.23 -6.78
CA TYR A 330 -12.89 -5.68 -6.25
C TYR A 330 -13.86 -6.15 -7.32
#